data_79d5ada5644a365d942260052f556a69
#
_entry.id   79d5ada5644a365d942260052f556a69
#
_cell.length_a   1.000
_cell.length_b   1.000
_cell.length_c   1.000
_cell.angle_alpha   90.00
_cell.angle_beta   90.00
_cell.angle_gamma   90.00
#
_symmetry.space_group_name_H-M   'P 1'
#
loop_
_entity.id
_entity.type
_entity.pdbx_description
1 polymer ?
#
loop_
_entity_poly.entity_id
_entity_poly.type
_entity_poly.pdbx_seq_one_letter_code
_entity_poly.pdbx_strand_id
1 'polypeptide(L)'
;MAYQTSCASYTSGRVGLSSATAVVADAAGREQAQHGSPLFPIACYAEDLSCFSVAWHWHEEFEFILAALGPIHVDVNKTRLTLQTGQGVFINSGALHAVEPAEGRALLHSGVFQPRLVGGMDTVFWQKLIRPLLQPGTPPFFLLDEAVPWQRQVLLCLREAWKGVADEPFDYENRVRYHLTAALRLLITQCVSGKVKVSEQEQIASERMKQMLRYVEEHYAEELTVEKLADCVALSESACLRSF
;
A
#
# COMPACT_ATOMS: atom_id res chain seq x y z
N MET A 1 23.68 -20.89 1.22
CA MET A 1 22.68 -21.87 1.75
C MET A 1 21.56 -21.04 2.34
N ALA A 2 20.45 -20.93 1.59
CA ALA A 2 19.29 -20.19 2.04
C ALA A 2 18.47 -21.08 2.98
N TYR A 3 18.35 -20.70 4.24
CA TYR A 3 17.38 -21.30 5.14
C TYR A 3 15.98 -20.81 4.74
N GLN A 4 15.29 -21.57 3.89
CA GLN A 4 13.85 -21.50 3.79
C GLN A 4 13.26 -22.19 5.03
N THR A 5 13.09 -21.46 6.11
CA THR A 5 12.14 -21.85 7.14
C THR A 5 10.75 -21.64 6.56
N SER A 6 10.05 -22.74 6.28
CA SER A 6 8.63 -22.70 5.94
C SER A 6 7.86 -22.16 7.15
N CYS A 7 7.62 -20.86 7.15
CA CYS A 7 6.66 -20.26 8.05
C CYS A 7 5.28 -20.74 7.58
N ALA A 8 4.57 -21.48 8.42
CA ALA A 8 3.21 -21.88 8.11
C ALA A 8 2.39 -20.60 7.94
N SER A 9 1.89 -20.36 6.72
CA SER A 9 0.97 -19.25 6.45
C SER A 9 -0.15 -19.31 7.49
N TYR A 10 -0.29 -18.27 8.29
CA TYR A 10 -1.35 -18.14 9.29
C TYR A 10 -2.67 -17.82 8.57
N THR A 11 -3.03 -18.69 7.63
CA THR A 11 -4.36 -18.74 7.04
C THR A 11 -5.22 -19.52 8.03
N SER A 12 -5.78 -18.85 9.00
CA SER A 12 -6.66 -19.41 10.03
C SER A 12 -7.96 -19.97 9.46
N GLY A 13 -7.92 -20.87 8.47
CA GLY A 13 -9.07 -21.54 7.88
C GLY A 13 -10.07 -20.59 7.18
N ARG A 14 -9.71 -19.35 6.90
CA ARG A 14 -10.55 -18.38 6.19
C ARG A 14 -10.39 -18.56 4.69
N VAL A 15 -11.50 -18.83 4.01
CA VAL A 15 -11.55 -19.30 2.61
C VAL A 15 -11.14 -18.19 1.62
N GLY A 16 -11.47 -16.93 1.93
CA GLY A 16 -11.30 -15.80 1.02
C GLY A 16 -9.93 -15.10 1.09
N LEU A 17 -9.00 -15.53 1.97
CA LEU A 17 -7.69 -14.90 2.05
C LEU A 17 -6.75 -15.43 0.97
N SER A 18 -6.05 -14.51 0.31
CA SER A 18 -4.98 -14.84 -0.62
C SER A 18 -3.75 -15.34 0.15
N SER A 19 -3.03 -16.30 -0.43
CA SER A 19 -1.75 -16.74 0.15
C SER A 19 -0.72 -15.64 -0.01
N ALA A 20 0.00 -15.34 1.07
CA ALA A 20 1.17 -14.48 1.02
C ALA A 20 2.23 -15.14 0.13
N THR A 21 2.60 -14.45 -0.93
CA THR A 21 3.76 -14.80 -1.75
C THR A 21 4.77 -13.67 -1.62
N ALA A 22 6.05 -13.99 -1.78
CA ALA A 22 7.04 -12.93 -1.90
C ALA A 22 6.61 -11.98 -3.02
N VAL A 23 6.71 -10.68 -2.77
CA VAL A 23 6.42 -9.67 -3.79
C VAL A 23 7.27 -9.95 -5.02
N VAL A 24 6.63 -10.23 -6.14
CA VAL A 24 7.27 -10.32 -7.44
C VAL A 24 7.08 -8.98 -8.11
N ALA A 25 8.09 -8.15 -8.03
CA ALA A 25 8.11 -6.87 -8.71
C ALA A 25 8.94 -6.97 -9.99
N ASP A 26 8.54 -6.20 -11.01
CA ASP A 26 9.44 -5.91 -12.11
C ASP A 26 10.58 -5.03 -11.57
N ALA A 27 11.54 -4.76 -12.34
CA ALA A 27 12.73 -4.12 -11.86
C ALA A 27 12.55 -2.59 -11.73
N ALA A 28 11.38 -1.99 -12.13
CA ALA A 28 10.94 -0.68 -11.68
C ALA A 28 10.29 -0.74 -10.27
N GLY A 29 10.35 -1.90 -9.61
CA GLY A 29 9.67 -2.10 -8.34
C GLY A 29 8.14 -2.16 -8.46
N ARG A 30 7.58 -2.26 -9.68
CA ARG A 30 6.15 -2.42 -9.87
C ARG A 30 5.76 -3.87 -9.64
N GLU A 31 4.87 -4.09 -8.70
CA GLU A 31 4.36 -5.42 -8.43
C GLU A 31 3.63 -6.02 -9.65
N GLN A 32 3.92 -7.30 -9.93
CA GLN A 32 3.34 -8.04 -11.05
C GLN A 32 2.16 -8.92 -10.63
N ALA A 33 1.81 -8.93 -9.33
CA ALA A 33 0.69 -9.73 -8.84
C ALA A 33 -0.65 -9.19 -9.33
N GLN A 34 -1.57 -10.10 -9.63
CA GLN A 34 -2.97 -9.76 -9.87
C GLN A 34 -3.75 -9.93 -8.56
N HIS A 35 -4.26 -8.84 -8.01
CA HIS A 35 -5.05 -8.85 -6.78
C HIS A 35 -6.53 -9.07 -7.07
N GLY A 36 -7.01 -10.26 -6.66
CA GLY A 36 -8.40 -10.68 -6.88
C GLY A 36 -8.70 -11.08 -8.33
N SER A 37 -9.96 -11.03 -8.71
CA SER A 37 -10.42 -11.39 -10.06
C SER A 37 -10.77 -10.15 -10.89
N PRO A 38 -10.87 -10.27 -12.23
CA PRO A 38 -11.33 -9.15 -13.07
C PRO A 38 -12.72 -8.61 -12.69
N LEU A 39 -13.59 -9.46 -12.13
CA LEU A 39 -14.95 -9.08 -11.72
C LEU A 39 -15.00 -8.52 -10.29
N PHE A 40 -14.07 -8.96 -9.43
CA PHE A 40 -13.96 -8.50 -8.04
C PHE A 40 -12.48 -8.28 -7.69
N PRO A 41 -11.93 -7.12 -8.09
CA PRO A 41 -10.49 -6.84 -8.07
C PRO A 41 -10.03 -6.36 -6.69
N ILE A 42 -10.04 -7.26 -5.72
CA ILE A 42 -9.49 -7.11 -4.38
C ILE A 42 -8.90 -8.43 -3.92
N ALA A 43 -7.75 -8.37 -3.25
CA ALA A 43 -7.18 -9.47 -2.50
C ALA A 43 -6.88 -9.00 -1.07
N CYS A 44 -7.17 -9.86 -0.10
CA CYS A 44 -6.86 -9.62 1.30
C CYS A 44 -5.88 -10.68 1.82
N TYR A 45 -4.98 -10.26 2.70
CA TYR A 45 -3.90 -11.07 3.24
C TYR A 45 -3.90 -11.02 4.76
N ALA A 46 -3.42 -12.11 5.38
CA ALA A 46 -3.09 -12.19 6.80
C ALA A 46 -1.70 -12.78 6.94
N GLU A 47 -0.77 -12.01 7.44
CA GLU A 47 0.65 -12.34 7.37
C GLU A 47 1.32 -12.24 8.74
N ASP A 48 2.11 -13.24 9.09
CA ASP A 48 2.95 -13.23 10.27
C ASP A 48 4.34 -12.70 9.89
N LEU A 49 4.57 -11.41 10.15
CA LEU A 49 5.82 -10.73 9.83
C LEU A 49 7.00 -11.18 10.69
N SER A 50 6.78 -12.06 11.69
CA SER A 50 7.90 -12.63 12.47
C SER A 50 8.86 -13.46 11.61
N CYS A 51 8.42 -13.85 10.42
CA CYS A 51 9.14 -14.77 9.53
C CYS A 51 9.58 -14.14 8.22
N PHE A 52 9.02 -13.00 7.83
CA PHE A 52 9.37 -12.33 6.57
C PHE A 52 9.06 -10.84 6.62
N SER A 53 9.52 -10.13 5.62
CA SER A 53 9.19 -8.73 5.33
C SER A 53 8.62 -8.62 3.92
N VAL A 54 7.83 -7.58 3.71
CA VAL A 54 7.34 -7.22 2.37
C VAL A 54 8.34 -6.26 1.74
N ALA A 55 9.00 -6.71 0.68
CA ALA A 55 10.03 -5.94 -0.01
C ALA A 55 9.47 -4.63 -0.61
N TRP A 56 10.35 -3.68 -0.90
CA TRP A 56 9.99 -2.44 -1.59
C TRP A 56 9.32 -2.72 -2.93
N HIS A 57 8.09 -2.17 -3.09
CA HIS A 57 7.31 -2.29 -4.32
C HIS A 57 6.31 -1.13 -4.41
N TRP A 58 5.69 -0.99 -5.57
CA TRP A 58 4.55 -0.11 -5.81
C TRP A 58 3.59 -0.74 -6.80
N HIS A 59 2.33 -0.34 -6.77
CA HIS A 59 1.27 -0.77 -7.67
C HIS A 59 0.25 0.35 -7.91
N GLU A 60 -0.60 0.19 -8.92
CA GLU A 60 -1.64 1.17 -9.26
C GLU A 60 -2.90 1.04 -8.40
N GLU A 61 -3.02 -0.03 -7.65
CA GLU A 61 -4.08 -0.29 -6.71
C GLU A 61 -3.97 0.63 -5.49
N PHE A 62 -5.07 0.77 -4.76
CA PHE A 62 -5.05 1.24 -3.38
C PHE A 62 -4.76 0.07 -2.45
N GLU A 63 -4.05 0.35 -1.37
CA GLU A 63 -3.83 -0.64 -0.33
C GLU A 63 -4.20 -0.08 1.05
N PHE A 64 -4.63 -0.95 1.93
CA PHE A 64 -4.66 -0.66 3.36
C PHE A 64 -3.91 -1.73 4.13
N ILE A 65 -3.19 -1.29 5.14
CA ILE A 65 -2.42 -2.13 6.05
C ILE A 65 -2.93 -1.87 7.46
N LEU A 66 -3.27 -2.94 8.19
CA LEU A 66 -3.75 -2.91 9.55
C LEU A 66 -2.78 -3.72 10.44
N ALA A 67 -2.25 -3.12 11.49
CA ALA A 67 -1.49 -3.84 12.49
C ALA A 67 -2.45 -4.64 13.39
N ALA A 68 -2.71 -5.90 13.01
CA ALA A 68 -3.57 -6.80 13.77
C ALA A 68 -2.92 -7.22 15.10
N LEU A 69 -1.61 -7.39 15.08
CA LEU A 69 -0.72 -7.49 16.23
C LEU A 69 0.60 -6.81 15.83
N GLY A 70 1.16 -6.01 16.66
CA GLY A 70 2.35 -5.27 16.29
C GLY A 70 3.19 -4.94 17.50
N PRO A 71 4.26 -4.14 17.31
CA PRO A 71 4.40 -3.09 16.29
C PRO A 71 4.93 -3.59 14.93
N ILE A 72 4.58 -2.87 13.86
CA ILE A 72 5.11 -3.06 12.50
C ILE A 72 5.66 -1.76 11.96
N HIS A 73 6.72 -1.85 11.16
CA HIS A 73 7.23 -0.73 10.38
C HIS A 73 6.64 -0.76 8.98
N VAL A 74 6.08 0.35 8.55
CA VAL A 74 5.64 0.57 7.17
C VAL A 74 6.40 1.75 6.62
N ASP A 75 7.23 1.51 5.63
CA ASP A 75 7.94 2.55 4.92
C ASP A 75 7.12 2.96 3.69
N VAL A 76 6.83 4.24 3.55
CA VAL A 76 6.16 4.79 2.36
C VAL A 76 6.99 5.95 1.83
N ASN A 77 7.52 5.80 0.62
CA ASN A 77 8.50 6.71 0.05
C ASN A 77 9.70 6.90 1.03
N LYS A 78 9.86 8.10 1.58
CA LYS A 78 10.93 8.43 2.55
C LYS A 78 10.45 8.46 4.00
N THR A 79 9.24 8.05 4.27
CA THR A 79 8.64 8.14 5.60
C THR A 79 8.52 6.76 6.21
N ARG A 80 9.19 6.53 7.34
CA ARG A 80 8.99 5.34 8.18
C ARG A 80 7.90 5.59 9.20
N LEU A 81 6.88 4.74 9.18
CA LEU A 81 5.79 4.71 10.14
C LEU A 81 5.98 3.51 11.07
N THR A 82 5.65 3.67 12.35
CA THR A 82 5.55 2.54 13.29
C THR A 82 4.11 2.43 13.71
N LEU A 83 3.42 1.40 13.21
CA LEU A 83 2.03 1.13 13.55
C LEU A 83 1.95 0.25 14.78
N GLN A 84 1.27 0.72 15.82
CA GLN A 84 0.92 -0.08 16.98
C GLN A 84 -0.30 -0.95 16.69
N THR A 85 -0.51 -2.02 17.48
CA THR A 85 -1.71 -2.85 17.37
C THR A 85 -2.98 -1.98 17.33
N GLY A 86 -3.83 -2.22 16.37
CA GLY A 86 -5.07 -1.46 16.15
C GLY A 86 -4.93 -0.26 15.21
N GLN A 87 -3.72 0.26 15.00
CA GLN A 87 -3.46 1.31 14.00
C GLN A 87 -3.40 0.72 12.59
N GLY A 88 -3.46 1.59 11.60
CA GLY A 88 -3.33 1.21 10.19
C GLY A 88 -2.85 2.36 9.33
N VAL A 89 -2.63 2.07 8.07
CA VAL A 89 -2.31 3.04 7.04
C VAL A 89 -3.09 2.70 5.77
N PHE A 90 -3.59 3.73 5.11
CA PHE A 90 -4.09 3.63 3.75
C PHE A 90 -3.02 4.16 2.81
N ILE A 91 -2.59 3.34 1.86
CA ILE A 91 -1.54 3.64 0.87
C ILE A 91 -2.23 3.98 -0.45
N ASN A 92 -1.86 5.11 -1.01
CA ASN A 92 -2.41 5.61 -2.26
C ASN A 92 -1.74 4.94 -3.48
N SER A 93 -2.45 4.92 -4.59
CA SER A 93 -1.96 4.41 -5.88
C SER A 93 -0.57 4.96 -6.23
N GLY A 94 0.30 4.07 -6.64
CA GLY A 94 1.66 4.40 -7.08
C GLY A 94 2.62 4.83 -5.97
N ALA A 95 2.28 4.73 -4.70
CA ALA A 95 3.22 5.00 -3.62
C ALA A 95 4.17 3.81 -3.43
N LEU A 96 5.48 4.07 -3.43
CA LEU A 96 6.50 3.07 -3.15
C LEU A 96 6.49 2.73 -1.66
N HIS A 97 6.40 1.45 -1.31
CA HIS A 97 6.30 1.05 0.09
C HIS A 97 6.91 -0.32 0.38
N ALA A 98 7.17 -0.55 1.67
CA ALA A 98 7.69 -1.81 2.21
C ALA A 98 7.15 -2.03 3.63
N VAL A 99 7.15 -3.27 4.11
CA VAL A 99 6.71 -3.59 5.46
C VAL A 99 7.73 -4.52 6.14
N GLU A 100 8.09 -4.18 7.37
CA GLU A 100 9.01 -4.95 8.21
C GLU A 100 8.43 -5.15 9.60
N PRO A 101 8.77 -6.26 10.28
CA PRO A 101 8.50 -6.38 11.71
C PRO A 101 9.34 -5.33 12.47
N ALA A 102 8.77 -4.70 13.50
CA ALA A 102 9.56 -3.85 14.40
C ALA A 102 10.26 -4.70 15.46
N GLU A 103 9.53 -5.13 16.48
CA GLU A 103 10.05 -6.00 17.55
C GLU A 103 8.98 -7.01 17.95
N GLY A 104 9.42 -8.24 18.25
CA GLY A 104 8.53 -9.30 18.71
C GLY A 104 7.64 -9.88 17.61
N ARG A 105 6.51 -10.45 18.00
CA ARG A 105 5.55 -11.03 17.08
C ARG A 105 4.69 -9.94 16.44
N ALA A 106 4.56 -9.98 15.13
CA ALA A 106 3.82 -9.00 14.37
C ALA A 106 2.88 -9.68 13.35
N LEU A 107 1.59 -9.31 13.38
CA LEU A 107 0.58 -9.79 12.43
C LEU A 107 0.03 -8.62 11.63
N LEU A 108 0.06 -8.76 10.33
CA LEU A 108 -0.47 -7.81 9.36
C LEU A 108 -1.79 -8.34 8.80
N HIS A 109 -2.78 -7.46 8.67
CA HIS A 109 -3.91 -7.65 7.77
C HIS A 109 -3.82 -6.58 6.68
N SER A 110 -3.77 -6.98 5.42
CA SER A 110 -3.79 -6.02 4.31
C SER A 110 -4.88 -6.34 3.31
N GLY A 111 -5.19 -5.34 2.48
CA GLY A 111 -6.10 -5.49 1.36
C GLY A 111 -5.69 -4.57 0.23
N VAL A 112 -5.41 -5.17 -0.94
CA VAL A 112 -5.03 -4.48 -2.16
C VAL A 112 -6.19 -4.53 -3.13
N PHE A 113 -6.66 -3.37 -3.62
CA PHE A 113 -7.84 -3.32 -4.47
C PHE A 113 -7.73 -2.26 -5.57
N GLN A 114 -8.28 -2.60 -6.74
CA GLN A 114 -8.34 -1.64 -7.83
C GLN A 114 -9.40 -0.55 -7.54
N PRO A 115 -9.10 0.72 -7.84
CA PRO A 115 -10.04 1.83 -7.63
C PRO A 115 -11.40 1.61 -8.29
N ARG A 116 -11.44 0.91 -9.43
CA ARG A 116 -12.69 0.59 -10.16
C ARG A 116 -13.67 -0.29 -9.39
N LEU A 117 -13.24 -0.96 -8.31
CA LEU A 117 -14.12 -1.75 -7.44
C LEU A 117 -15.20 -0.87 -6.80
N VAL A 118 -14.87 0.39 -6.49
CA VAL A 118 -15.83 1.35 -5.92
C VAL A 118 -16.71 1.97 -7.01
N GLY A 119 -16.15 2.21 -8.19
CA GLY A 119 -16.91 2.73 -9.33
C GLY A 119 -16.05 2.88 -10.57
N GLY A 120 -16.57 2.52 -11.73
CA GLY A 120 -15.87 2.66 -13.01
C GLY A 120 -15.63 4.12 -13.41
N MET A 121 -14.71 4.35 -14.35
CA MET A 121 -14.23 5.69 -14.75
C MET A 121 -15.32 6.62 -15.29
N ASP A 122 -16.41 6.06 -15.79
CA ASP A 122 -17.60 6.74 -16.33
C ASP A 122 -18.65 7.08 -15.26
N THR A 123 -18.39 6.76 -13.99
CA THR A 123 -19.34 6.95 -12.89
C THR A 123 -19.08 8.23 -12.08
N VAL A 124 -20.12 8.73 -11.43
CA VAL A 124 -20.01 9.83 -10.45
C VAL A 124 -19.13 9.46 -9.26
N PHE A 125 -19.06 8.17 -8.91
CA PHE A 125 -18.21 7.66 -7.82
C PHE A 125 -16.73 7.84 -8.16
N TRP A 126 -16.33 7.50 -9.39
CA TRP A 126 -14.97 7.76 -9.88
C TRP A 126 -14.61 9.24 -9.77
N GLN A 127 -15.46 10.11 -10.31
CA GLN A 127 -15.19 11.54 -10.35
C GLN A 127 -15.10 12.18 -8.97
N LYS A 128 -15.91 11.72 -8.01
CA LYS A 128 -16.02 12.34 -6.69
C LYS A 128 -15.17 11.68 -5.60
N LEU A 129 -14.90 10.38 -5.70
CA LEU A 129 -14.21 9.63 -4.62
C LEU A 129 -12.83 9.13 -5.04
N ILE A 130 -12.64 8.75 -6.30
CA ILE A 130 -11.40 8.11 -6.74
C ILE A 130 -10.47 9.13 -7.38
N ARG A 131 -10.93 9.82 -8.42
CA ARG A 131 -10.12 10.79 -9.15
C ARG A 131 -9.40 11.80 -8.26
N PRO A 132 -10.03 12.38 -7.21
CA PRO A 132 -9.33 13.32 -6.34
C PRO A 132 -8.17 12.69 -5.57
N LEU A 133 -8.23 11.40 -5.22
CA LEU A 133 -7.12 10.70 -4.56
C LEU A 133 -5.95 10.42 -5.52
N LEU A 134 -6.21 10.36 -6.82
CA LEU A 134 -5.20 10.12 -7.86
C LEU A 134 -4.57 11.41 -8.40
N GLN A 135 -4.99 12.59 -7.92
CA GLN A 135 -4.45 13.86 -8.38
C GLN A 135 -3.07 14.15 -7.77
N PRO A 136 -2.19 14.85 -8.53
CA PRO A 136 -0.97 15.41 -7.96
C PRO A 136 -1.27 16.23 -6.70
N GLY A 137 -0.44 16.10 -5.65
CA GLY A 137 -0.65 16.79 -4.37
C GLY A 137 -1.50 16.03 -3.36
N THR A 138 -2.02 14.86 -3.73
CA THR A 138 -2.66 13.97 -2.76
C THR A 138 -1.60 13.22 -1.96
N PRO A 139 -1.79 13.03 -0.64
CA PRO A 139 -0.85 12.27 0.18
C PRO A 139 -0.62 10.85 -0.36
N PRO A 140 0.64 10.35 -0.34
CA PRO A 140 0.94 8.98 -0.71
C PRO A 140 0.37 7.97 0.29
N PHE A 141 0.06 8.40 1.50
CA PHE A 141 -0.57 7.59 2.54
C PHE A 141 -1.39 8.42 3.52
N PHE A 142 -2.25 7.74 4.29
CA PHE A 142 -2.98 8.28 5.44
C PHE A 142 -2.75 7.37 6.64
N LEU A 143 -2.05 7.89 7.65
CA LEU A 143 -1.92 7.21 8.94
C LEU A 143 -3.29 7.21 9.64
N LEU A 144 -3.67 6.07 10.19
CA LEU A 144 -4.96 5.84 10.82
C LEU A 144 -4.78 5.39 12.27
N ASP A 145 -5.34 6.18 13.19
CA ASP A 145 -5.28 5.96 14.63
C ASP A 145 -6.70 5.97 15.23
N GLU A 146 -6.99 5.02 16.12
CA GLU A 146 -8.29 4.95 16.79
C GLU A 146 -8.59 6.11 17.72
N ALA A 147 -7.56 6.84 18.18
CA ALA A 147 -7.71 8.02 19.00
C ALA A 147 -8.38 9.18 18.25
N VAL A 148 -8.27 9.22 16.92
CA VAL A 148 -8.84 10.28 16.07
C VAL A 148 -10.19 9.82 15.52
N PRO A 149 -11.31 10.50 15.80
CA PRO A 149 -12.64 9.98 15.47
C PRO A 149 -12.88 9.60 14.02
N TRP A 150 -12.46 10.42 13.05
CA TRP A 150 -12.64 10.11 11.64
C TRP A 150 -11.74 8.96 11.17
N GLN A 151 -10.50 8.86 11.70
CA GLN A 151 -9.57 7.77 11.38
C GLN A 151 -10.08 6.44 11.94
N ARG A 152 -10.64 6.45 13.16
CA ARG A 152 -11.33 5.29 13.74
C ARG A 152 -12.44 4.78 12.83
N GLN A 153 -13.24 5.68 12.25
CA GLN A 153 -14.30 5.29 11.31
C GLN A 153 -13.72 4.65 10.04
N VAL A 154 -12.62 5.19 9.51
CA VAL A 154 -11.91 4.57 8.37
C VAL A 154 -11.42 3.17 8.76
N LEU A 155 -10.72 3.03 9.89
CA LEU A 155 -10.24 1.72 10.39
C LEU A 155 -11.37 0.69 10.52
N LEU A 156 -12.52 1.10 11.07
CA LEU A 156 -13.69 0.23 11.17
C LEU A 156 -14.17 -0.23 9.79
N CYS A 157 -14.26 0.68 8.83
CA CYS A 157 -14.64 0.33 7.46
C CYS A 157 -13.65 -0.64 6.80
N LEU A 158 -12.34 -0.38 6.94
CA LEU A 158 -11.31 -1.25 6.35
C LEU A 158 -11.30 -2.64 6.99
N ARG A 159 -11.48 -2.74 8.31
CA ARG A 159 -11.62 -4.03 9.02
C ARG A 159 -12.86 -4.82 8.56
N GLU A 160 -13.99 -4.14 8.37
CA GLU A 160 -15.21 -4.81 7.87
C GLU A 160 -15.07 -5.23 6.40
N ALA A 161 -14.38 -4.46 5.57
CA ALA A 161 -14.05 -4.88 4.21
C ALA A 161 -13.13 -6.11 4.21
N TRP A 162 -12.07 -6.10 5.01
CA TRP A 162 -11.16 -7.24 5.15
C TRP A 162 -11.88 -8.50 5.63
N LYS A 163 -12.72 -8.39 6.68
CA LYS A 163 -13.53 -9.51 7.16
C LYS A 163 -14.49 -10.03 6.11
N GLY A 164 -15.10 -9.13 5.33
CA GLY A 164 -15.98 -9.51 4.23
C GLY A 164 -15.29 -10.44 3.24
N VAL A 165 -14.08 -10.09 2.80
CA VAL A 165 -13.27 -10.93 1.91
C VAL A 165 -12.80 -12.20 2.63
N ALA A 166 -12.34 -12.10 3.88
CA ALA A 166 -11.80 -13.25 4.61
C ALA A 166 -12.82 -14.34 4.89
N ASP A 167 -14.05 -13.99 5.20
CA ASP A 167 -15.10 -14.91 5.67
C ASP A 167 -16.12 -15.27 4.56
N GLU A 168 -16.16 -14.52 3.45
CA GLU A 168 -17.06 -14.68 2.30
C GLU A 168 -18.53 -14.99 2.66
N PRO A 169 -19.18 -14.21 3.56
CA PRO A 169 -20.57 -14.41 3.84
C PRO A 169 -21.43 -14.07 2.61
N PHE A 170 -22.69 -14.53 2.58
CA PHE A 170 -23.61 -14.17 1.49
C PHE A 170 -23.58 -12.65 1.23
N ASP A 171 -23.47 -12.26 -0.03
CA ASP A 171 -23.42 -10.85 -0.51
C ASP A 171 -22.20 -10.06 -0.01
N TYR A 172 -21.09 -10.73 0.27
CA TYR A 172 -19.89 -10.08 0.80
C TYR A 172 -19.31 -9.04 -0.15
N GLU A 173 -19.43 -9.21 -1.47
CA GLU A 173 -18.91 -8.29 -2.47
C GLU A 173 -19.56 -6.89 -2.33
N ASN A 174 -20.88 -6.83 -2.15
CA ASN A 174 -21.59 -5.57 -1.91
C ASN A 174 -21.19 -4.95 -0.57
N ARG A 175 -21.05 -5.77 0.47
CA ARG A 175 -20.61 -5.32 1.79
C ARG A 175 -19.20 -4.75 1.74
N VAL A 176 -18.26 -5.42 1.09
CA VAL A 176 -16.88 -4.97 0.90
C VAL A 176 -16.87 -3.63 0.15
N ARG A 177 -17.57 -3.55 -0.99
CA ARG A 177 -17.67 -2.31 -1.77
C ARG A 177 -18.27 -1.17 -0.96
N TYR A 178 -19.30 -1.41 -0.17
CA TYR A 178 -19.91 -0.42 0.71
C TYR A 178 -18.90 0.14 1.70
N HIS A 179 -18.17 -0.71 2.40
CA HIS A 179 -17.20 -0.28 3.40
C HIS A 179 -16.01 0.44 2.78
N LEU A 180 -15.48 -0.02 1.65
CA LEU A 180 -14.42 0.69 0.92
C LEU A 180 -14.89 2.06 0.43
N THR A 181 -16.11 2.16 -0.11
CA THR A 181 -16.71 3.44 -0.52
C THR A 181 -16.81 4.40 0.67
N ALA A 182 -17.25 3.93 1.83
CA ALA A 182 -17.33 4.74 3.05
C ALA A 182 -15.95 5.21 3.53
N ALA A 183 -14.95 4.34 3.50
CA ALA A 183 -13.57 4.68 3.85
C ALA A 183 -13.02 5.77 2.92
N LEU A 184 -13.12 5.58 1.60
CA LEU A 184 -12.64 6.57 0.61
C LEU A 184 -13.35 7.92 0.76
N ARG A 185 -14.66 7.93 1.04
CA ARG A 185 -15.41 9.18 1.30
C ARG A 185 -14.86 9.94 2.50
N LEU A 186 -14.49 9.23 3.57
CA LEU A 186 -13.90 9.87 4.76
C LEU A 186 -12.51 10.43 4.44
N LEU A 187 -11.65 9.67 3.75
CA LEU A 187 -10.32 10.11 3.34
C LEU A 187 -10.39 11.35 2.45
N ILE A 188 -11.22 11.33 1.41
CA ILE A 188 -11.33 12.47 0.49
C ILE A 188 -11.85 13.74 1.18
N THR A 189 -12.72 13.60 2.17
CA THR A 189 -13.22 14.74 2.95
C THR A 189 -12.06 15.46 3.67
N GLN A 190 -11.03 14.74 4.11
CA GLN A 190 -9.84 15.33 4.73
C GLN A 190 -8.95 16.04 3.68
N CYS A 191 -8.81 15.46 2.49
CA CYS A 191 -8.08 16.10 1.39
C CYS A 191 -8.74 17.42 0.95
N VAL A 192 -10.04 17.38 0.67
CA VAL A 192 -10.79 18.56 0.22
C VAL A 192 -10.79 19.67 1.29
N SER A 193 -10.82 19.32 2.58
CA SER A 193 -10.74 20.31 3.66
C SER A 193 -9.35 20.94 3.79
N GLY A 194 -8.37 20.54 3.00
CA GLY A 194 -6.99 21.06 3.03
C GLY A 194 -6.21 20.70 4.29
N LYS A 195 -6.71 19.75 5.10
CA LYS A 195 -6.08 19.33 6.35
C LYS A 195 -4.86 18.44 6.13
N VAL A 196 -4.79 17.81 4.96
CA VAL A 196 -3.66 16.95 4.57
C VAL A 196 -3.23 17.35 3.16
N LYS A 197 -1.99 17.81 3.02
CA LYS A 197 -1.37 18.16 1.75
C LYS A 197 0.04 17.62 1.72
N VAL A 198 0.48 17.17 0.56
CA VAL A 198 1.87 16.83 0.29
C VAL A 198 2.56 18.02 -0.33
N SER A 199 3.79 18.27 0.06
CA SER A 199 4.61 19.29 -0.58
C SER A 199 4.97 18.88 -2.00
N GLU A 200 5.12 19.86 -2.89
CA GLU A 200 5.60 19.61 -4.25
C GLU A 200 6.97 18.90 -4.26
N GLN A 201 7.82 19.19 -3.27
CA GLN A 201 9.13 18.56 -3.11
C GLN A 201 9.03 17.06 -2.83
N GLU A 202 8.07 16.63 -1.99
CA GLU A 202 7.84 15.20 -1.72
C GLU A 202 7.32 14.45 -2.94
N GLN A 203 6.48 15.09 -3.75
CA GLN A 203 6.00 14.51 -5.02
C GLN A 203 7.14 14.31 -6.00
N ILE A 204 7.96 15.35 -6.22
CA ILE A 204 9.14 15.29 -7.08
C ILE A 204 10.10 14.19 -6.60
N ALA A 205 10.32 14.08 -5.28
CA ALA A 205 11.18 13.05 -4.70
C ALA A 205 10.64 11.64 -4.97
N SER A 206 9.34 11.42 -4.85
CA SER A 206 8.69 10.12 -5.15
C SER A 206 8.83 9.74 -6.62
N GLU A 207 8.56 10.67 -7.54
CA GLU A 207 8.70 10.40 -8.98
C GLU A 207 10.16 10.12 -9.38
N ARG A 208 11.11 10.86 -8.80
CA ARG A 208 12.55 10.59 -9.02
C ARG A 208 12.95 9.20 -8.54
N MET A 209 12.45 8.76 -7.37
CA MET A 209 12.73 7.42 -6.86
C MET A 209 12.25 6.34 -7.84
N LYS A 210 11.03 6.47 -8.37
CA LYS A 210 10.50 5.54 -9.38
C LYS A 210 11.33 5.53 -10.66
N GLN A 211 11.80 6.70 -11.10
CA GLN A 211 12.68 6.81 -12.28
C GLN A 211 14.03 6.12 -12.04
N MET A 212 14.62 6.29 -10.86
CA MET A 212 15.88 5.62 -10.50
C MET A 212 15.72 4.11 -10.43
N LEU A 213 14.63 3.61 -9.83
CA LEU A 213 14.33 2.18 -9.80
C LEU A 213 14.17 1.61 -11.22
N ARG A 214 13.42 2.30 -12.08
CA ARG A 214 13.28 1.90 -13.49
C ARG A 214 14.63 1.87 -14.22
N TYR A 215 15.47 2.87 -13.99
CA TYR A 215 16.80 2.90 -14.60
C TYR A 215 17.66 1.71 -14.14
N VAL A 216 17.66 1.39 -12.85
CA VAL A 216 18.34 0.18 -12.31
C VAL A 216 17.84 -1.08 -13.02
N GLU A 217 16.55 -1.19 -13.25
CA GLU A 217 15.94 -2.32 -13.95
C GLU A 217 16.42 -2.47 -15.38
N GLU A 218 16.32 -1.38 -16.12
CA GLU A 218 16.66 -1.40 -17.54
C GLU A 218 18.15 -1.69 -17.76
N HIS A 219 18.99 -1.45 -16.72
CA HIS A 219 20.44 -1.52 -16.83
C HIS A 219 21.11 -2.43 -15.80
N TYR A 220 20.36 -3.33 -15.11
CA TYR A 220 20.92 -4.18 -14.05
C TYR A 220 22.05 -5.12 -14.52
N ALA A 221 22.11 -5.44 -15.82
CA ALA A 221 23.16 -6.25 -16.42
C ALA A 221 24.45 -5.43 -16.78
N GLU A 222 24.40 -4.11 -16.61
CA GLU A 222 25.50 -3.20 -16.87
C GLU A 222 26.17 -2.75 -15.56
N GLU A 223 27.29 -2.04 -15.67
CA GLU A 223 27.89 -1.37 -14.51
C GLU A 223 27.02 -0.19 -14.10
N LEU A 224 26.34 -0.30 -12.96
CA LEU A 224 25.55 0.76 -12.35
C LEU A 224 26.44 1.62 -11.46
N THR A 225 26.47 2.92 -11.71
CA THR A 225 27.17 3.90 -10.88
C THR A 225 26.20 4.92 -10.31
N VAL A 226 26.56 5.53 -9.18
CA VAL A 226 25.77 6.63 -8.57
C VAL A 226 25.63 7.80 -9.54
N GLU A 227 26.67 8.08 -10.33
CA GLU A 227 26.66 9.09 -11.37
C GLU A 227 25.53 8.86 -12.39
N LYS A 228 25.44 7.65 -12.96
CA LYS A 228 24.39 7.29 -13.91
C LYS A 228 22.98 7.40 -13.31
N LEU A 229 22.82 6.99 -12.05
CA LEU A 229 21.55 7.13 -11.34
C LEU A 229 21.18 8.58 -11.07
N ALA A 230 22.15 9.41 -10.70
CA ALA A 230 21.97 10.84 -10.48
C ALA A 230 21.56 11.56 -11.77
N ASP A 231 22.23 11.24 -12.87
CA ASP A 231 21.97 11.81 -14.19
C ASP A 231 20.55 11.49 -14.70
N CYS A 232 20.06 10.26 -14.51
CA CYS A 232 18.73 9.86 -14.98
C CYS A 232 17.57 10.66 -14.34
N VAL A 233 17.83 11.31 -13.18
CA VAL A 233 16.85 12.14 -12.46
C VAL A 233 17.26 13.59 -12.30
N ALA A 234 18.31 14.01 -13.01
CA ALA A 234 18.88 15.37 -12.95
C ALA A 234 19.22 15.82 -11.52
N LEU A 235 19.94 14.98 -10.77
CA LEU A 235 20.47 15.26 -9.43
C LEU A 235 21.99 15.23 -9.43
N SER A 236 22.62 15.83 -8.40
CA SER A 236 24.00 15.55 -8.08
C SER A 236 24.11 14.17 -7.39
N GLU A 237 25.28 13.50 -7.49
CA GLU A 237 25.52 12.23 -6.81
C GLU A 237 25.18 12.28 -5.31
N SER A 238 25.61 13.35 -4.62
CA SER A 238 25.30 13.56 -3.21
C SER A 238 23.80 13.71 -2.94
N ALA A 239 23.02 14.29 -3.84
CA ALA A 239 21.58 14.40 -3.72
C ALA A 239 20.91 13.05 -4.04
N CYS A 240 21.44 12.31 -5.00
CA CYS A 240 20.99 10.96 -5.32
C CYS A 240 21.16 10.02 -4.12
N LEU A 241 22.34 9.96 -3.51
CA LEU A 241 22.61 9.16 -2.31
C LEU A 241 21.73 9.51 -1.11
N ARG A 242 21.33 10.77 -0.95
CA ARG A 242 20.36 11.16 0.09
C ARG A 242 18.91 10.82 -0.27
N SER A 243 18.68 10.38 -1.49
CA SER A 243 17.34 9.98 -1.96
C SER A 243 17.02 8.52 -1.69
N PHE A 244 18.05 7.71 -1.51
CA PHE A 244 17.98 6.34 -1.02
C PHE A 244 18.10 6.33 0.51
#